data_b82728a6a0d99c0b8bb4539a3a8d92c4
#
_entry.id   b82728a6a0d99c0b8bb4539a3a8d92c4
#
_cell.length_a   1.000
_cell.length_b   1.000
_cell.length_c   1.000
_cell.angle_alpha   90.00
_cell.angle_beta   90.00
_cell.angle_gamma   90.00
#
_symmetry.space_group_name_H-M   'P 1'
#
loop_
_entity.id
_entity.type
_entity.pdbx_description
1 polymer ?
#
loop_
_entity_poly.entity_id
_entity_poly.type
_entity_poly.pdbx_seq_one_letter_code
_entity_poly.pdbx_strand_id
1 'polypeptide(L)' 'MSKYRVHVECAKTLPETNSLYVQCLSYVVGAPTEGIARAKAVEMARQHYVEYDSFMPYHTEKLK' A
#
# COMPACT_ATOMS: atom_id res chain seq x y z
N MET A 1 10.57 -13.89 12.15
CA MET A 1 9.68 -13.12 11.29
C MET A 1 10.12 -13.20 9.85
N SER A 2 9.17 -13.33 8.95
CA SER A 2 9.45 -13.30 7.52
C SER A 2 9.42 -11.87 7.01
N LYS A 3 10.11 -11.64 5.89
CA LYS A 3 10.05 -10.36 5.20
C LYS A 3 9.16 -10.49 3.98
N TYR A 4 8.37 -9.47 3.72
CA TYR A 4 7.46 -9.45 2.60
C TYR A 4 7.62 -8.14 1.84
N ARG A 5 7.50 -8.23 0.51
CA ARG A 5 7.37 -7.03 -0.32
C ARG A 5 5.89 -6.90 -0.66
N VAL A 6 5.28 -5.81 -0.25
CA VAL A 6 3.87 -5.57 -0.46
C VAL A 6 3.70 -4.41 -1.43
N HIS A 7 2.96 -4.65 -2.51
CA HIS A 7 2.65 -3.63 -3.50
C HIS A 7 1.28 -3.06 -3.19
N VAL A 8 1.24 -1.74 -3.00
CA VAL A 8 0.03 -1.04 -2.59
C VAL A 8 -0.37 -0.05 -3.68
N GLU A 9 -1.62 -0.07 -4.07
CA GLU A 9 -2.18 0.89 -5.00
C GLU A 9 -2.89 1.98 -4.24
N CYS A 10 -2.47 3.23 -4.45
CA CYS A 10 -3.09 4.39 -3.83
C CYS A 10 -3.89 5.14 -4.89
N ALA A 11 -5.04 5.64 -4.51
CA ALA A 11 -5.88 6.40 -5.43
C ALA A 11 -6.48 7.61 -4.75
N LYS A 12 -6.65 8.67 -5.52
CA LYS A 12 -7.36 9.86 -5.06
C LYS A 12 -8.17 10.43 -6.20
N THR A 13 -9.29 11.07 -5.86
CA THR A 13 -10.14 11.72 -6.84
C THR A 13 -9.71 13.17 -6.99
N LEU A 14 -9.54 13.61 -8.23
CA LEU A 14 -9.22 15.01 -8.53
C LEU A 14 -10.54 15.74 -8.80
N PRO A 15 -10.98 16.61 -7.88
CA PRO A 15 -12.32 17.21 -7.99
C PRO A 15 -12.47 18.11 -9.21
N GLU A 16 -11.41 18.74 -9.66
CA GLU A 16 -11.47 19.68 -10.78
C GLU A 16 -11.82 19.00 -12.10
N THR A 17 -11.33 17.79 -12.31
CA THR A 17 -11.55 17.06 -13.55
C THR A 17 -12.42 15.83 -13.35
N ASN A 18 -12.78 15.54 -12.10
CA ASN A 18 -13.51 14.33 -11.72
C ASN A 18 -12.77 13.07 -12.20
N SER A 19 -11.46 13.13 -12.20
CA SER A 19 -10.60 12.03 -12.61
C SER A 19 -10.03 11.32 -11.42
N LEU A 20 -9.62 10.06 -11.63
CA LEU A 20 -8.96 9.26 -10.61
C LEU A 20 -7.46 9.24 -10.88
N TYR A 21 -6.69 9.64 -9.88
CA TYR A 21 -5.24 9.55 -9.94
C TYR A 21 -4.78 8.34 -9.15
N VAL A 22 -4.01 7.46 -9.79
CA VAL A 22 -3.57 6.20 -9.19
C VAL A 22 -2.05 6.16 -9.17
N GLN A 23 -1.49 5.71 -8.05
CA GLN A 23 -0.06 5.52 -7.90
C GLN A 23 0.22 4.20 -7.22
N CYS A 24 1.23 3.47 -7.69
CA CYS A 24 1.64 2.21 -7.11
C CYS A 24 2.89 2.40 -6.26
N LEU A 25 2.88 1.79 -5.08
CA LEU A 25 3.98 1.85 -4.14
C LEU A 25 4.39 0.44 -3.75
N SER A 26 5.59 0.28 -3.24
CA SER A 26 5.97 -1.00 -2.65
C SER A 26 6.76 -0.77 -1.37
N TYR A 27 6.54 -1.66 -0.41
CA TYR A 27 7.21 -1.62 0.88
C TYR A 27 7.71 -3.00 1.24
N VAL A 28 8.88 -3.04 1.88
CA VAL A 28 9.41 -4.28 2.45
C VAL A 28 9.17 -4.20 3.95
N VAL A 29 8.40 -5.15 4.47
CA VAL A 29 8.05 -5.16 5.89
C VAL A 29 8.32 -6.53 6.50
N GLY A 30 8.69 -6.55 7.78
CA GLY A 30 8.82 -7.78 8.54
C GLY A 30 7.51 -8.07 9.26
N ALA A 31 7.03 -9.31 9.15
CA ALA A 31 5.77 -9.68 9.79
C ALA A 31 5.70 -11.20 9.96
N PRO A 32 4.92 -11.67 10.94
CA PRO A 32 4.74 -13.11 11.13
C PRO A 32 3.86 -13.76 10.06
N THR A 33 2.95 -13.00 9.46
CA THR A 33 2.07 -13.52 8.42
C THR A 33 1.94 -12.52 7.28
N GLU A 34 1.48 -13.02 6.13
CA GLU A 34 1.25 -12.18 4.95
C GLU A 34 0.18 -11.13 5.22
N GLY A 35 -0.89 -11.51 5.93
CA GLY A 35 -1.96 -10.57 6.25
C GLY A 35 -1.48 -9.40 7.08
N ILE A 36 -0.62 -9.67 8.07
CA ILE A 36 -0.06 -8.62 8.91
C ILE A 36 0.88 -7.73 8.08
N ALA A 37 1.64 -8.33 7.16
CA ALA A 37 2.52 -7.57 6.29
C ALA A 37 1.72 -6.57 5.44
N ARG A 38 0.60 -7.01 4.87
CA ARG A 38 -0.27 -6.14 4.08
C ARG A 38 -0.82 -4.98 4.92
N ALA A 39 -1.26 -5.28 6.14
CA ALA A 39 -1.78 -4.24 7.03
C ALA A 39 -0.72 -3.21 7.37
N LYS A 40 0.50 -3.66 7.65
CA LYS A 40 1.61 -2.76 7.94
C LYS A 40 1.94 -1.85 6.75
N ALA A 41 1.98 -2.43 5.55
CA ALA A 41 2.30 -1.67 4.35
C ALA A 41 1.24 -0.61 4.06
N VAL A 42 -0.03 -0.96 4.23
CA VAL A 42 -1.12 -0.01 4.03
C VAL A 42 -1.01 1.14 5.05
N GLU A 43 -0.71 0.83 6.29
CA GLU A 43 -0.53 1.85 7.32
C GLU A 43 0.61 2.80 6.99
N MET A 44 1.73 2.26 6.51
CA MET A 44 2.87 3.09 6.10
C MET A 44 2.49 4.00 4.93
N ALA A 45 1.75 3.46 3.97
CA ALA A 45 1.31 4.25 2.82
C ALA A 45 0.38 5.39 3.26
N ARG A 46 -0.54 5.12 4.17
CA ARG A 46 -1.45 6.15 4.69
C ARG A 46 -0.69 7.30 5.35
N GLN A 47 0.36 6.97 6.09
CA GLN A 47 1.16 7.98 6.78
C GLN A 47 1.98 8.83 5.81
N HIS A 48 2.46 8.25 4.71
CA HIS A 48 3.28 8.94 3.74
C HIS A 48 2.45 9.74 2.72
N TYR A 49 1.26 9.25 2.40
CA TYR A 49 0.44 9.82 1.33
C TYR A 49 -0.95 10.14 1.86
N VAL A 50 -0.99 11.09 2.80
CA VAL A 50 -2.22 11.41 3.53
C VAL A 50 -3.32 11.99 2.66
N GLU A 51 -2.97 12.55 1.49
CA GLU A 51 -3.96 13.15 0.59
C GLU A 51 -4.70 12.12 -0.27
N TYR A 52 -4.29 10.85 -0.23
CA TYR A 52 -4.95 9.81 -1.02
C TYR A 52 -6.17 9.26 -0.29
N ASP A 53 -7.19 8.90 -1.06
CA ASP A 53 -8.48 8.45 -0.52
C ASP A 53 -8.52 6.96 -0.22
N SER A 54 -7.81 6.17 -1.00
CA SER A 54 -7.86 4.72 -0.82
C SER A 54 -6.49 4.09 -1.00
N PHE A 55 -6.30 2.98 -0.32
CA PHE A 55 -5.06 2.21 -0.35
C PHE A 55 -5.43 0.74 -0.43
N MET A 56 -4.91 0.04 -1.45
CA MET A 56 -5.22 -1.37 -1.63
C MET A 56 -3.95 -2.17 -1.86
N PRO A 57 -3.64 -3.15 -0.98
CA PRO A 57 -2.53 -4.06 -1.23
C PRO A 57 -2.97 -5.09 -2.28
N TYR A 58 -2.37 -5.03 -3.46
CA TYR A 58 -2.82 -5.87 -4.56
C TYR A 58 -1.87 -7.03 -4.85
N HIS A 59 -0.68 -7.02 -4.31
CA HIS A 59 0.28 -8.09 -4.52
C HIS A 59 1.26 -8.14 -3.37
N THR A 60 1.55 -9.36 -2.89
CA THR A 60 2.47 -9.57 -1.78
C THR A 60 3.40 -10.72 -2.14
N GLU A 61 4.71 -10.49 -1.97
CA GLU A 61 5.73 -11.50 -2.20
C GLU A 61 6.43 -11.79 -0.88
N LYS A 62 6.59 -13.06 -0.57
CA LYS A 62 7.38 -13.45 0.60
C LYS A 62 8.85 -13.45 0.19
N LEU A 63 9.66 -12.70 0.93
CA LEU A 63 11.10 -12.69 0.79
C LEU A 63 11.69 -13.65 1.81
N LYS A 64 12.89 -14.06 1.61
CA LYS A 64 13.51 -14.99 2.56
C LYS A 64 13.80 -14.36 3.91
#